data_f8490d078a9609dce97f5189a3add41c
#
_entry.id   f8490d078a9609dce97f5189a3add41c
#
_cell.length_a   1.000
_cell.length_b   1.000
_cell.length_c   1.000
_cell.angle_alpha   90.00
_cell.angle_beta   90.00
_cell.angle_gamma   90.00
#
_symmetry.space_group_name_H-M   'P 1'
#
loop_
_entity.id
_entity.type
_entity.pdbx_description
1 polymer ?
#
loop_
_entity_poly.entity_id
_entity_poly.type
_entity_poly.pdbx_seq_one_letter_code
_entity_poly.pdbx_strand_id
1 'polypeptide(L)'
;YNRLKELANYEKIGAPFKKNGKYYYYRNNGLQNQSVLYVSDNAEDDGRVFLDPNTLSADGTVALKSVSFSHNGKYMAYSISRNGSDWQEFYVMDVINGKLLSDHIEWAKFSGAAWHGDGFYYSAYDTPEEGKEFSSMNETHKIYYHKIGTPQKDDILFFQNPAFPKRFYGVEIDEKETV
;
A
#
# COMPACT_ATOMS: atom_id res chain seq x y z
N TYR A 1 14.97 -30.35 -0.77
CA TYR A 1 15.07 -28.94 -1.10
C TYR A 1 14.99 -28.70 -2.63
N ASN A 2 15.80 -29.37 -3.46
CA ASN A 2 15.80 -29.18 -4.92
C ASN A 2 14.45 -29.49 -5.56
N ARG A 3 13.78 -30.58 -5.15
CA ARG A 3 12.45 -30.94 -5.64
C ARG A 3 11.39 -29.89 -5.33
N LEU A 4 11.46 -29.24 -4.16
CA LEU A 4 10.56 -28.15 -3.80
C LEU A 4 10.80 -26.90 -4.67
N LYS A 5 12.06 -26.59 -4.96
CA LYS A 5 12.39 -25.49 -5.90
C LYS A 5 11.84 -25.76 -7.30
N GLU A 6 12.03 -26.96 -7.83
CA GLU A 6 11.48 -27.35 -9.14
C GLU A 6 9.95 -27.20 -9.18
N LEU A 7 9.25 -27.68 -8.13
CA LEU A 7 7.80 -27.62 -8.04
C LEU A 7 7.28 -26.18 -7.85
N ALA A 8 8.07 -25.29 -7.23
CA ALA A 8 7.70 -23.90 -7.04
C ALA A 8 8.10 -23.00 -8.22
N ASN A 9 9.05 -23.45 -9.05
CA ASN A 9 9.59 -22.71 -10.19
C ASN A 9 8.69 -22.81 -11.41
N TYR A 10 7.49 -22.22 -11.31
CA TYR A 10 6.60 -22.02 -12.44
C TYR A 10 6.04 -20.60 -12.41
N GLU A 11 5.78 -20.07 -13.57
CA GLU A 11 5.20 -18.74 -13.70
C GLU A 11 3.78 -18.70 -13.12
N LYS A 12 3.51 -17.65 -12.34
CA LYS A 12 2.20 -17.39 -11.73
C LYS A 12 1.70 -16.05 -12.23
N ILE A 13 0.53 -16.04 -12.83
CA ILE A 13 -0.12 -14.82 -13.33
C ILE A 13 -1.48 -14.71 -12.66
N GLY A 14 -1.72 -13.60 -11.98
CA GLY A 14 -3.03 -13.29 -11.38
C GLY A 14 -4.02 -12.82 -12.43
N ALA A 15 -5.31 -12.93 -12.12
CA ALA A 15 -6.36 -12.40 -12.98
C ALA A 15 -6.20 -10.88 -13.16
N PRO A 16 -6.30 -10.35 -14.39
CA PRO A 16 -6.19 -8.93 -14.62
C PRO A 16 -7.42 -8.19 -14.07
N PHE A 17 -7.18 -7.00 -13.52
CA PHE A 17 -8.23 -6.07 -13.12
C PHE A 17 -8.08 -4.73 -13.84
N LYS A 18 -9.20 -4.07 -14.13
CA LYS A 18 -9.21 -2.83 -14.90
C LYS A 18 -9.30 -1.60 -13.98
N LYS A 19 -8.41 -0.64 -14.19
CA LYS A 19 -8.44 0.69 -13.55
C LYS A 19 -8.10 1.75 -14.59
N ASN A 20 -8.93 2.78 -14.68
CA ASN A 20 -8.75 3.93 -15.59
C ASN A 20 -8.35 3.54 -17.02
N GLY A 21 -9.07 2.57 -17.60
CA GLY A 21 -8.84 2.12 -18.98
C GLY A 21 -7.65 1.19 -19.19
N LYS A 22 -6.81 0.99 -18.19
CA LYS A 22 -5.67 0.07 -18.21
C LYS A 22 -5.98 -1.20 -17.46
N TYR A 23 -5.27 -2.27 -17.79
CA TYR A 23 -5.33 -3.56 -17.11
C TYR A 23 -4.09 -3.75 -16.26
N TYR A 24 -4.30 -4.21 -15.03
CA TYR A 24 -3.23 -4.50 -14.08
C TYR A 24 -3.32 -5.95 -13.65
N TYR A 25 -2.17 -6.60 -13.47
CA TYR A 25 -2.10 -7.97 -12.99
C TYR A 25 -0.78 -8.21 -12.28
N TYR A 26 -0.81 -9.16 -11.35
CA TYR A 26 0.39 -9.61 -10.67
C TYR A 26 1.01 -10.79 -11.41
N ARG A 27 2.34 -10.77 -11.57
CA ARG A 27 3.13 -11.83 -12.19
C ARG A 27 4.32 -12.16 -11.32
N ASN A 28 4.61 -13.45 -11.18
CA ASN A 28 5.79 -13.97 -10.50
C ASN A 28 6.41 -15.05 -11.38
N ASN A 29 7.71 -14.96 -11.64
CA ASN A 29 8.42 -15.92 -12.49
C ASN A 29 8.65 -17.28 -11.82
N GLY A 30 8.16 -17.48 -10.60
CA GLY A 30 8.26 -18.68 -9.81
C GLY A 30 9.27 -18.59 -8.66
N LEU A 31 10.33 -17.82 -8.80
CA LEU A 31 11.42 -17.70 -7.81
C LEU A 31 11.55 -16.30 -7.18
N GLN A 32 10.79 -15.31 -7.64
CA GLN A 32 10.77 -13.98 -7.02
C GLN A 32 10.14 -14.05 -5.63
N ASN A 33 10.68 -13.28 -4.68
CA ASN A 33 10.14 -13.20 -3.32
C ASN A 33 8.71 -12.65 -3.31
N GLN A 34 8.44 -11.67 -4.17
CA GLN A 34 7.14 -11.01 -4.29
C GLN A 34 6.71 -10.94 -5.75
N SER A 35 5.40 -10.98 -5.98
CA SER A 35 4.84 -10.78 -7.31
C SER A 35 4.98 -9.32 -7.74
N VAL A 36 5.30 -9.12 -9.00
CA VAL A 36 5.46 -7.82 -9.64
C VAL A 36 4.12 -7.38 -10.20
N LEU A 37 3.76 -6.12 -10.02
CA LEU A 37 2.57 -5.51 -10.61
C LEU A 37 2.90 -5.02 -12.02
N TYR A 38 2.16 -5.53 -13.01
CA TYR A 38 2.25 -5.14 -14.41
C TYR A 38 1.07 -4.29 -14.82
N VAL A 39 1.25 -3.51 -15.87
CA VAL A 39 0.19 -2.73 -16.54
C VAL A 39 0.24 -2.96 -18.05
N SER A 40 -0.94 -3.11 -18.67
CA SER A 40 -1.10 -3.22 -20.12
C SER A 40 -2.31 -2.41 -20.61
N ASP A 41 -2.35 -2.19 -21.92
CA ASP A 41 -3.47 -1.53 -22.58
C ASP A 41 -4.64 -2.49 -22.85
N ASN A 42 -4.35 -3.78 -22.99
CA ASN A 42 -5.31 -4.85 -23.24
C ASN A 42 -5.15 -5.97 -22.20
N ALA A 43 -6.23 -6.71 -21.97
CA ALA A 43 -6.22 -7.80 -20.98
C ALA A 43 -5.35 -9.01 -21.41
N GLU A 44 -5.10 -9.16 -22.70
CA GLU A 44 -4.40 -10.29 -23.31
C GLU A 44 -2.94 -9.99 -23.66
N ASP A 45 -2.53 -8.72 -23.59
CA ASP A 45 -1.18 -8.32 -23.95
C ASP A 45 -0.22 -8.49 -22.78
N ASP A 46 1.02 -8.85 -23.13
CA ASP A 46 2.14 -8.75 -22.18
C ASP A 46 2.33 -7.29 -21.78
N GLY A 47 2.12 -7.01 -20.51
CA GLY A 47 2.26 -5.67 -19.96
C GLY A 47 3.73 -5.30 -19.68
N ARG A 48 3.93 -4.06 -19.28
CA ARG A 48 5.19 -3.59 -18.71
C ARG A 48 5.13 -3.58 -17.18
N VAL A 49 6.28 -3.68 -16.55
CA VAL A 49 6.39 -3.53 -15.10
C VAL A 49 5.85 -2.15 -14.69
N PHE A 50 4.95 -2.14 -13.72
CA PHE A 50 4.40 -0.93 -13.12
C PHE A 50 5.00 -0.69 -11.73
N LEU A 51 4.99 -1.70 -10.86
CA LEU A 51 5.65 -1.67 -9.56
C LEU A 51 6.31 -3.04 -9.29
N ASP A 52 7.63 -3.04 -9.10
CA ASP A 52 8.38 -4.23 -8.69
C ASP A 52 8.79 -4.11 -7.22
N PRO A 53 8.08 -4.79 -6.30
CA PRO A 53 8.42 -4.74 -4.88
C PRO A 53 9.78 -5.38 -4.55
N ASN A 54 10.31 -6.23 -5.43
CA ASN A 54 11.62 -6.85 -5.23
C ASN A 54 12.77 -5.86 -5.37
N THR A 55 12.52 -4.67 -5.94
CA THR A 55 13.51 -3.59 -6.09
C THR A 55 13.50 -2.56 -4.95
N LEU A 56 12.53 -2.67 -4.02
CA LEU A 56 12.36 -1.69 -2.94
C LEU A 56 13.41 -1.83 -1.83
N SER A 57 14.10 -2.97 -1.77
CA SER A 57 15.28 -3.15 -0.91
C SER A 57 16.26 -4.14 -1.52
N ALA A 58 17.54 -3.90 -1.32
CA ALA A 58 18.60 -4.76 -1.86
C ALA A 58 18.69 -6.12 -1.17
N ASP A 59 18.27 -6.19 0.09
CA ASP A 59 18.31 -7.40 0.94
C ASP A 59 16.98 -8.17 0.96
N GLY A 60 15.93 -7.66 0.29
CA GLY A 60 14.61 -8.29 0.22
C GLY A 60 13.81 -8.24 1.51
N THR A 61 14.16 -7.35 2.45
CA THR A 61 13.47 -7.21 3.74
C THR A 61 12.23 -6.33 3.69
N VAL A 62 12.01 -5.62 2.57
CA VAL A 62 10.82 -4.80 2.34
C VAL A 62 9.72 -5.64 1.68
N ALA A 63 8.54 -5.64 2.28
CA ALA A 63 7.36 -6.32 1.74
C ALA A 63 6.28 -5.33 1.34
N LEU A 64 5.73 -5.48 0.12
CA LEU A 64 4.54 -4.79 -0.33
C LEU A 64 3.32 -5.34 0.44
N LYS A 65 2.56 -4.46 1.09
CA LYS A 65 1.40 -4.83 1.92
C LYS A 65 0.08 -4.57 1.21
N SER A 66 -0.07 -3.42 0.58
CA SER A 66 -1.31 -3.04 -0.11
C SER A 66 -1.04 -2.15 -1.31
N VAL A 67 -1.98 -2.18 -2.24
CA VAL A 67 -2.06 -1.28 -3.40
C VAL A 67 -3.50 -0.82 -3.52
N SER A 68 -3.71 0.48 -3.64
CA SER A 68 -5.04 1.08 -3.80
C SER A 68 -4.98 2.22 -4.81
N PHE A 69 -5.91 2.21 -5.77
CA PHE A 69 -6.02 3.24 -6.80
C PHE A 69 -7.08 4.26 -6.43
N SER A 70 -6.81 5.54 -6.69
CA SER A 70 -7.82 6.60 -6.57
C SER A 70 -9.00 6.33 -7.51
N HIS A 71 -10.19 6.81 -7.16
CA HIS A 71 -11.40 6.60 -7.95
C HIS A 71 -11.26 7.16 -9.39
N ASN A 72 -10.60 8.30 -9.54
CA ASN A 72 -10.31 8.90 -10.85
C ASN A 72 -9.14 8.23 -11.60
N GLY A 73 -8.49 7.22 -11.00
CA GLY A 73 -7.36 6.49 -11.58
C GLY A 73 -6.08 7.29 -11.79
N LYS A 74 -5.99 8.50 -11.25
CA LYS A 74 -4.82 9.37 -11.40
C LYS A 74 -3.66 8.96 -10.49
N TYR A 75 -3.99 8.47 -9.29
CA TYR A 75 -3.01 8.11 -8.27
C TYR A 75 -3.15 6.65 -7.85
N MET A 76 -2.06 6.10 -7.38
CA MET A 76 -2.00 4.81 -6.69
C MET A 76 -1.21 4.99 -5.39
N ALA A 77 -1.84 4.68 -4.26
CA ALA A 77 -1.13 4.52 -3.00
C ALA A 77 -0.72 3.06 -2.83
N TYR A 78 0.49 2.83 -2.36
CA TYR A 78 0.93 1.51 -1.94
C TYR A 78 1.59 1.58 -0.58
N SER A 79 1.42 0.55 0.23
CA SER A 79 2.10 0.46 1.51
C SER A 79 3.12 -0.66 1.54
N ILE A 80 4.19 -0.42 2.27
CA ILE A 80 5.25 -1.38 2.53
C ILE A 80 5.43 -1.60 4.03
N SER A 81 6.01 -2.74 4.38
CA SER A 81 6.58 -2.96 5.72
C SER A 81 8.03 -3.34 5.60
N ARG A 82 8.83 -3.00 6.61
CA ARG A 82 10.26 -3.30 6.68
C ARG A 82 10.57 -4.33 7.74
N ASN A 83 11.51 -5.22 7.46
CA ASN A 83 12.06 -6.18 8.43
C ASN A 83 10.99 -7.05 9.13
N GLY A 84 9.88 -7.37 8.43
CA GLY A 84 8.78 -8.14 9.00
C GLY A 84 7.96 -7.42 10.05
N SER A 85 8.12 -6.10 10.20
CA SER A 85 7.32 -5.27 11.09
C SER A 85 5.85 -5.21 10.66
N ASP A 86 4.96 -4.94 11.64
CA ASP A 86 3.57 -4.57 11.37
C ASP A 86 3.40 -3.09 11.02
N TRP A 87 4.43 -2.26 11.26
CA TRP A 87 4.43 -0.88 10.83
C TRP A 87 4.47 -0.78 9.33
N GLN A 88 3.66 0.13 8.80
CA GLN A 88 3.51 0.37 7.36
C GLN A 88 3.90 1.80 7.04
N GLU A 89 4.49 1.95 5.86
CA GLU A 89 4.75 3.24 5.23
C GLU A 89 3.93 3.31 3.94
N PHE A 90 3.23 4.41 3.70
CA PHE A 90 2.55 4.65 2.42
C PHE A 90 3.36 5.56 1.52
N TYR A 91 3.32 5.23 0.25
CA TYR A 91 3.87 6.00 -0.86
C TYR A 91 2.80 6.20 -1.92
N VAL A 92 2.89 7.29 -2.68
CA VAL A 92 1.93 7.61 -3.74
C VAL A 92 2.64 7.73 -5.08
N MET A 93 2.07 7.12 -6.11
CA MET A 93 2.52 7.21 -7.50
C MET A 93 1.49 7.93 -8.36
N ASP A 94 1.95 8.78 -9.27
CA ASP A 94 1.18 9.22 -10.43
C ASP A 94 1.07 8.05 -11.42
N VAL A 95 -0.13 7.59 -11.66
CA VAL A 95 -0.42 6.39 -12.48
C VAL A 95 -0.11 6.64 -13.96
N ILE A 96 -0.28 7.87 -14.44
CA ILE A 96 -0.08 8.22 -15.85
C ILE A 96 1.41 8.21 -16.20
N ASN A 97 2.21 8.82 -15.35
CA ASN A 97 3.64 9.00 -15.57
C ASN A 97 4.50 7.89 -14.95
N GLY A 98 3.92 7.05 -14.08
CA GLY A 98 4.61 6.02 -13.30
C GLY A 98 5.64 6.63 -12.33
N LYS A 99 5.45 7.88 -11.89
CA LYS A 99 6.38 8.59 -11.02
C LYS A 99 5.95 8.53 -9.57
N LEU A 100 6.89 8.25 -8.70
CA LEU A 100 6.72 8.40 -7.25
C LEU A 100 6.56 9.89 -6.93
N LEU A 101 5.55 10.23 -6.13
CA LEU A 101 5.35 11.57 -5.58
C LEU A 101 6.14 11.75 -4.29
N SER A 102 6.10 12.95 -3.72
CA SER A 102 6.75 13.27 -2.45
C SER A 102 5.97 12.80 -1.22
N ASP A 103 4.75 12.32 -1.43
CA ASP A 103 3.86 11.87 -0.36
C ASP A 103 4.43 10.60 0.29
N HIS A 104 4.70 10.70 1.59
CA HIS A 104 5.24 9.63 2.41
C HIS A 104 4.57 9.67 3.78
N ILE A 105 3.90 8.57 4.13
CA ILE A 105 3.22 8.40 5.41
C ILE A 105 3.93 7.32 6.19
N GLU A 106 4.28 7.61 7.43
CA GLU A 106 4.90 6.67 8.36
C GLU A 106 3.94 6.32 9.50
N TRP A 107 4.30 5.30 10.26
CA TRP A 107 3.60 4.86 11.48
C TRP A 107 2.14 4.44 11.27
N ALA A 108 1.79 4.09 10.04
CA ALA A 108 0.53 3.44 9.77
C ALA A 108 0.57 1.99 10.26
N LYS A 109 -0.58 1.47 10.69
CA LYS A 109 -0.70 0.08 11.14
C LYS A 109 -2.13 -0.40 10.95
N PHE A 110 -2.28 -1.64 10.43
CA PHE A 110 -3.58 -2.22 10.11
C PHE A 110 -4.43 -1.33 9.19
N SER A 111 -3.80 -0.74 8.19
CA SER A 111 -4.37 0.30 7.34
C SER A 111 -4.31 -0.07 5.86
N GLY A 112 -5.36 0.30 5.14
CA GLY A 112 -5.37 0.53 3.70
C GLY A 112 -5.41 2.02 3.41
N ALA A 113 -5.36 2.40 2.13
CA ALA A 113 -5.65 3.75 1.66
C ALA A 113 -7.06 3.79 1.10
N ALA A 114 -7.99 4.43 1.82
CA ALA A 114 -9.38 4.62 1.42
C ALA A 114 -9.53 5.98 0.72
N TRP A 115 -9.53 5.97 -0.61
CA TRP A 115 -9.52 7.17 -1.43
C TRP A 115 -10.82 7.97 -1.35
N HIS A 116 -10.70 9.28 -1.17
CA HIS A 116 -11.81 10.22 -1.19
C HIS A 116 -11.35 11.58 -1.71
N GLY A 117 -12.01 12.12 -2.73
CA GLY A 117 -11.64 13.40 -3.31
C GLY A 117 -10.19 13.45 -3.80
N ASP A 118 -9.40 14.39 -3.28
CA ASP A 118 -8.00 14.62 -3.65
C ASP A 118 -6.99 13.99 -2.66
N GLY A 119 -7.45 13.01 -1.87
CA GLY A 119 -6.63 12.34 -0.87
C GLY A 119 -7.15 10.97 -0.48
N PHE A 120 -6.70 10.46 0.66
CA PHE A 120 -7.16 9.19 1.20
C PHE A 120 -7.13 9.18 2.73
N TYR A 121 -8.02 8.40 3.30
CA TYR A 121 -7.98 8.06 4.73
C TYR A 121 -7.02 6.90 4.96
N TYR A 122 -6.32 6.96 6.09
CA TYR A 122 -5.47 5.89 6.58
C TYR A 122 -5.54 5.81 8.10
N SER A 123 -5.15 4.67 8.64
CA SER A 123 -5.15 4.44 10.09
C SER A 123 -3.72 4.35 10.60
N ALA A 124 -3.46 5.02 11.71
CA ALA A 124 -2.14 5.10 12.32
C ALA A 124 -2.20 5.18 13.86
N TYR A 125 -1.06 4.98 14.48
CA TYR A 125 -0.82 5.34 15.88
C TYR A 125 0.06 6.57 15.96
N ASP A 126 0.24 7.11 17.15
CA ASP A 126 1.25 8.13 17.40
C ASP A 126 2.64 7.57 17.10
N THR A 127 3.54 8.45 16.66
CA THR A 127 4.95 8.11 16.46
C THR A 127 5.52 7.49 17.73
N PRO A 128 6.06 6.27 17.67
CA PRO A 128 6.70 5.65 18.83
C PRO A 128 7.88 6.47 19.35
N GLU A 129 8.17 6.33 20.63
CA GLU A 129 9.44 6.84 21.14
C GLU A 129 10.61 6.09 20.47
N GLU A 130 11.69 6.81 20.19
CA GLU A 130 12.89 6.26 19.56
C GLU A 130 13.42 5.02 20.34
N GLY A 131 13.63 3.92 19.62
CA GLY A 131 14.06 2.64 20.18
C GLY A 131 12.96 1.81 20.86
N LYS A 132 11.71 2.28 20.85
CA LYS A 132 10.55 1.56 21.41
C LYS A 132 9.53 1.12 20.38
N GLU A 133 9.84 1.19 19.10
CA GLU A 133 8.93 0.92 17.98
C GLU A 133 8.31 -0.49 18.04
N PHE A 134 9.02 -1.46 18.64
CA PHE A 134 8.58 -2.84 18.77
C PHE A 134 8.21 -3.26 20.19
N SER A 135 8.41 -2.40 21.18
CA SER A 135 8.21 -2.72 22.61
C SER A 135 7.08 -1.92 23.25
N SER A 136 6.70 -0.79 22.67
CA SER A 136 5.61 0.03 23.19
C SER A 136 4.24 -0.58 22.90
N MET A 137 3.32 -0.42 23.85
CA MET A 137 1.92 -0.77 23.64
C MET A 137 1.30 0.26 22.70
N ASN A 138 0.69 -0.21 21.60
CA ASN A 138 -0.04 0.67 20.69
C ASN A 138 -1.45 0.89 21.25
N GLU A 139 -1.77 2.11 21.59
CA GLU A 139 -3.08 2.52 22.10
C GLU A 139 -3.62 3.71 21.31
N THR A 140 -4.94 3.82 21.27
CA THR A 140 -5.66 4.91 20.60
C THR A 140 -5.37 4.97 19.10
N HIS A 141 -5.79 3.92 18.39
CA HIS A 141 -5.77 3.88 16.93
C HIS A 141 -6.57 5.05 16.36
N LYS A 142 -6.01 5.77 15.41
CA LYS A 142 -6.53 7.01 14.85
C LYS A 142 -6.74 6.87 13.35
N ILE A 143 -7.68 7.64 12.81
CA ILE A 143 -7.88 7.77 11.37
C ILE A 143 -7.50 9.19 10.98
N TYR A 144 -6.65 9.31 9.98
CA TYR A 144 -6.24 10.58 9.39
C TYR A 144 -6.69 10.65 7.93
N TYR A 145 -6.86 11.87 7.45
CA TYR A 145 -7.01 12.17 6.04
C TYR A 145 -5.75 12.84 5.52
N HIS A 146 -5.13 12.24 4.53
CA HIS A 146 -3.97 12.76 3.81
C HIS A 146 -4.39 13.35 2.48
N LYS A 147 -4.04 14.61 2.24
CA LYS A 147 -4.24 15.28 0.97
C LYS A 147 -2.99 15.12 0.10
N ILE A 148 -3.15 14.69 -1.15
CA ILE A 148 -2.02 14.49 -2.07
C ILE A 148 -1.22 15.78 -2.26
N GLY A 149 0.10 15.67 -2.15
CA GLY A 149 1.05 16.78 -2.30
C GLY A 149 1.27 17.60 -1.03
N THR A 150 0.75 17.16 0.12
CA THR A 150 1.03 17.79 1.42
C THR A 150 1.91 16.87 2.29
N PRO A 151 2.71 17.41 3.22
CA PRO A 151 3.46 16.59 4.15
C PRO A 151 2.54 15.98 5.23
N GLN A 152 2.86 14.77 5.70
CA GLN A 152 2.08 14.02 6.71
C GLN A 152 1.74 14.83 7.97
N LYS A 153 2.61 15.73 8.40
CA LYS A 153 2.37 16.60 9.58
C LYS A 153 1.14 17.52 9.45
N ASP A 154 0.68 17.74 8.22
CA ASP A 154 -0.48 18.59 7.91
C ASP A 154 -1.75 17.73 7.73
N ASP A 155 -1.68 16.41 7.97
CA ASP A 155 -2.81 15.52 7.86
C ASP A 155 -3.87 15.80 8.91
N ILE A 156 -5.11 15.67 8.48
CA ILE A 156 -6.26 16.01 9.33
C ILE A 156 -6.65 14.78 10.14
N LEU A 157 -6.63 14.88 11.48
CA LEU A 157 -7.22 13.88 12.34
C LEU A 157 -8.73 13.82 12.09
N PHE A 158 -9.20 12.73 11.49
CA PHE A 158 -10.60 12.52 11.16
C PHE A 158 -11.35 11.86 12.31
N PHE A 159 -10.74 10.84 12.94
CA PHE A 159 -11.38 10.10 14.01
C PHE A 159 -10.39 9.53 15.02
N GLN A 160 -10.77 9.57 16.28
CA GLN A 160 -10.14 8.82 17.38
C GLN A 160 -11.17 8.54 18.47
N ASN A 161 -10.93 7.51 19.28
CA ASN A 161 -11.80 7.20 20.43
C ASN A 161 -10.98 6.79 21.66
N PRO A 162 -10.52 7.76 22.48
CA PRO A 162 -9.73 7.49 23.67
C PRO A 162 -10.45 6.65 24.75
N ALA A 163 -11.77 6.61 24.75
CA ALA A 163 -12.55 5.76 25.68
C ALA A 163 -12.34 4.26 25.43
N PHE A 164 -11.87 3.89 24.22
CA PHE A 164 -11.60 2.50 23.85
C PHE A 164 -10.24 2.39 23.17
N PRO A 165 -9.13 2.61 23.92
CA PRO A 165 -7.79 2.76 23.35
C PRO A 165 -7.27 1.52 22.64
N LYS A 166 -7.82 0.33 22.93
CA LYS A 166 -7.38 -0.95 22.34
C LYS A 166 -8.20 -1.37 21.12
N ARG A 167 -9.13 -0.54 20.63
CA ARG A 167 -9.90 -0.82 19.42
C ARG A 167 -9.14 -0.37 18.19
N PHE A 168 -9.33 -1.13 17.10
CA PHE A 168 -8.89 -0.76 15.75
C PHE A 168 -10.05 -0.10 15.02
N TYR A 169 -9.71 0.87 14.20
CA TYR A 169 -10.65 1.60 13.37
C TYR A 169 -10.14 1.60 11.93
N GLY A 170 -11.02 1.39 10.98
CA GLY A 170 -10.73 1.46 9.55
C GLY A 170 -11.76 2.33 8.85
N VAL A 171 -11.47 2.76 7.64
CA VAL A 171 -12.39 3.50 6.77
C VAL A 171 -12.57 2.72 5.49
N GLU A 172 -13.80 2.61 5.08
CA GLU A 172 -14.19 2.15 3.75
C GLU A 172 -14.96 3.27 3.06
N ILE A 173 -14.73 3.44 1.78
CA ILE A 173 -15.41 4.43 0.95
C ILE A 173 -16.22 3.66 -0.10
N ASP A 174 -17.50 3.96 -0.19
CA ASP A 174 -18.37 3.37 -1.19
C ASP A 174 -18.16 3.99 -2.60
N GLU A 175 -18.82 3.44 -3.62
CA GLU A 175 -18.75 3.94 -4.99
C GLU A 175 -19.27 5.38 -5.17
N LYS A 176 -20.03 5.89 -4.18
CA LYS A 176 -20.55 7.27 -4.16
C LYS A 176 -19.66 8.22 -3.36
N GLU A 177 -18.46 7.76 -2.98
CA GLU A 177 -17.53 8.50 -2.12
C GLU A 177 -18.14 8.91 -0.76
N THR A 178 -19.04 8.08 -0.19
CA THR A 178 -19.55 8.25 1.18
C THR A 178 -18.59 7.57 2.17
N VAL A 179 -18.26 8.26 3.25
CA VAL A 179 -17.37 7.79 4.34
C VAL A 179 -18.19 7.09 5.43
#